data_5c93aab176d4ad9b15f01fae0aa98ecb
#
_entry.id   5c93aab176d4ad9b15f01fae0aa98ecb
#
_cell.length_a   1.000
_cell.length_b   1.000
_cell.length_c   1.000
_cell.angle_alpha   90.00
_cell.angle_beta   90.00
_cell.angle_gamma   90.00
#
_symmetry.space_group_name_H-M   'P 1'
#
loop_
_entity.id
_entity.type
_entity.pdbx_description
1 polymer ?
#
loop_
_entity_poly.entity_id
_entity_poly.type
_entity_poly.pdbx_seq_one_letter_code
_entity_poly.pdbx_strand_id
1 'polypeptide(L)'
;YSKYFRVAGKTGTAQIWSKHGFAANYLVSFAGYFPADRPKYSMIVCIEKTAPAYGGMHCCPVFKKIAETVMARDLNADYRAARDSTVLRHELPFMAAGNLNALNNVLGAIGLGKQGLPVTSSGIVWGSNTGTDRQVRLTQETTVQGMPSLIGYGLRDAVYRLERMGLRVKATGVGHVVRQSIAPGTRVQRGMRVGLLLSSKDDKHISEEEDQTFRRMYGLPAEKK
;
A
#
# COMPACT_ATOMS: atom_id res chain seq x y z
N TYR A 1 -4.75 -19.52 -15.76
CA TYR A 1 -4.00 -18.29 -16.11
C TYR A 1 -4.39 -17.85 -17.52
N SER A 2 -4.58 -16.53 -17.73
CA SER A 2 -4.68 -15.98 -19.09
C SER A 2 -3.29 -15.92 -19.72
N LYS A 3 -3.23 -16.17 -21.05
CA LYS A 3 -1.98 -16.03 -21.84
C LYS A 3 -1.74 -14.56 -22.28
N TYR A 4 -2.74 -13.71 -22.09
CA TYR A 4 -2.76 -12.37 -22.70
C TYR A 4 -2.48 -11.25 -21.69
N PHE A 5 -2.84 -11.44 -20.43
CA PHE A 5 -2.67 -10.46 -19.35
C PHE A 5 -2.67 -11.16 -18.00
N ARG A 6 -2.16 -10.48 -16.98
CA ARG A 6 -2.14 -10.98 -15.61
C ARG A 6 -3.44 -10.63 -14.89
N VAL A 7 -3.87 -11.55 -14.04
CA VAL A 7 -5.03 -11.39 -13.16
C VAL A 7 -4.57 -11.52 -11.72
N ALA A 8 -5.02 -10.64 -10.86
CA ALA A 8 -4.86 -10.75 -9.42
C ALA A 8 -6.23 -10.97 -8.78
N GLY A 9 -6.31 -11.87 -7.80
CA GLY A 9 -7.56 -12.15 -7.13
C GLY A 9 -7.43 -13.19 -6.03
N LYS A 10 -8.57 -13.42 -5.35
CA LYS A 10 -8.68 -14.34 -4.23
C LYS A 10 -9.93 -15.19 -4.34
N THR A 11 -9.77 -16.47 -4.05
CA THR A 11 -10.89 -17.42 -3.93
C THR A 11 -11.54 -17.29 -2.55
N GLY A 12 -12.84 -17.49 -2.50
CA GLY A 12 -13.62 -17.68 -1.28
C GLY A 12 -14.42 -18.98 -1.34
N THR A 13 -14.66 -19.57 -0.19
CA THR A 13 -15.56 -20.74 -0.03
C THR A 13 -16.27 -20.56 1.29
N ALA A 14 -17.58 -20.40 1.26
CA ALA A 14 -18.43 -20.27 2.43
C ALA A 14 -19.49 -21.37 2.41
N GLN A 15 -19.67 -22.04 3.52
CA GLN A 15 -20.78 -22.99 3.68
C GLN A 15 -22.07 -22.23 3.93
N ILE A 16 -23.14 -22.62 3.26
CA ILE A 16 -24.43 -21.93 3.37
C ILE A 16 -25.13 -22.39 4.66
N TRP A 17 -25.57 -21.42 5.45
CA TRP A 17 -26.40 -21.68 6.63
C TRP A 17 -27.86 -21.87 6.24
N SER A 18 -28.49 -22.88 6.80
CA SER A 18 -29.94 -23.11 6.67
C SER A 18 -30.62 -23.11 8.05
N LYS A 19 -31.94 -23.09 8.09
CA LYS A 19 -32.72 -23.17 9.36
C LYS A 19 -32.42 -24.42 10.20
N HIS A 20 -31.86 -25.45 9.58
CA HIS A 20 -31.50 -26.73 10.22
C HIS A 20 -29.98 -26.90 10.43
N GLY A 21 -29.21 -25.84 10.36
CA GLY A 21 -27.76 -25.87 10.47
C GLY A 21 -27.05 -25.62 9.11
N PHE A 22 -25.78 -26.04 9.01
CA PHE A 22 -25.03 -25.88 7.77
C PHE A 22 -25.59 -26.80 6.68
N ALA A 23 -25.98 -26.22 5.55
CA ALA A 23 -26.38 -26.96 4.37
C ALA A 23 -25.17 -27.69 3.75
N ALA A 24 -25.46 -28.74 2.95
CA ALA A 24 -24.43 -29.40 2.13
C ALA A 24 -23.91 -28.50 0.98
N ASN A 25 -24.53 -27.33 0.79
CA ASN A 25 -24.20 -26.40 -0.28
C ASN A 25 -23.19 -25.36 0.21
N TYR A 26 -22.36 -24.94 -0.73
CA TYR A 26 -21.32 -23.94 -0.55
C TYR A 26 -21.51 -22.82 -1.56
N LEU A 27 -21.28 -21.59 -1.11
CA LEU A 27 -21.06 -20.44 -1.99
C LEU A 27 -19.56 -20.34 -2.25
N VAL A 28 -19.13 -20.72 -3.44
CA VAL A 28 -17.75 -20.53 -3.87
C VAL A 28 -17.63 -19.26 -4.66
N SER A 29 -16.52 -18.55 -4.50
CA SER A 29 -16.31 -17.28 -5.17
C SER A 29 -14.87 -17.09 -5.63
N PHE A 30 -14.71 -16.23 -6.62
CA PHE A 30 -13.43 -15.65 -6.99
C PHE A 30 -13.63 -14.15 -7.25
N ALA A 31 -13.01 -13.32 -6.44
CA ALA A 31 -12.96 -11.87 -6.60
C ALA A 31 -11.59 -11.47 -7.11
N GLY A 32 -11.53 -10.61 -8.13
CA GLY A 32 -10.26 -10.22 -8.71
C GLY A 32 -10.36 -8.98 -9.57
N TYR A 33 -9.23 -8.55 -10.06
CA TYR A 33 -9.10 -7.42 -10.99
C TYR A 33 -8.10 -7.74 -12.10
N PHE A 34 -8.28 -7.05 -13.21
CA PHE A 34 -7.45 -7.22 -14.39
C PHE A 34 -7.41 -5.94 -15.25
N PRO A 35 -6.28 -5.74 -16.00
CA PRO A 35 -4.98 -6.40 -15.86
C PRO A 35 -4.35 -6.12 -14.49
N ALA A 36 -3.57 -7.06 -13.95
CA ALA A 36 -3.00 -6.90 -12.60
C ALA A 36 -1.99 -5.75 -12.51
N ASP A 37 -1.28 -5.46 -13.61
CA ASP A 37 -0.23 -4.44 -13.67
C ASP A 37 -0.80 -3.01 -13.76
N ARG A 38 -1.97 -2.86 -14.41
CA ARG A 38 -2.72 -1.59 -14.53
C ARG A 38 -4.21 -1.89 -14.42
N PRO A 39 -4.76 -2.01 -13.22
CA PRO A 39 -6.14 -2.41 -13.02
C PRO A 39 -7.14 -1.49 -13.69
N LYS A 40 -7.98 -2.05 -14.55
CA LYS A 40 -9.09 -1.36 -15.22
C LYS A 40 -10.44 -1.89 -14.77
N TYR A 41 -10.51 -3.19 -14.55
CA TYR A 41 -11.74 -3.89 -14.25
C TYR A 41 -11.60 -4.69 -12.99
N SER A 42 -12.63 -4.69 -12.16
CA SER A 42 -12.79 -5.62 -11.05
C SER A 42 -14.06 -6.43 -11.24
N MET A 43 -14.02 -7.70 -10.85
CA MET A 43 -15.15 -8.60 -11.02
C MET A 43 -15.15 -9.66 -9.91
N ILE A 44 -16.33 -10.09 -9.54
CA ILE A 44 -16.54 -11.25 -8.69
C ILE A 44 -17.41 -12.27 -9.42
N VAL A 45 -17.04 -13.54 -9.30
CA VAL A 45 -17.84 -14.69 -9.75
C VAL A 45 -18.22 -15.49 -8.52
N CYS A 46 -19.52 -15.71 -8.32
CA CYS A 46 -20.06 -16.51 -7.23
C CYS A 46 -20.87 -17.65 -7.81
N ILE A 47 -20.68 -18.86 -7.29
CA ILE A 47 -21.41 -20.08 -7.71
C ILE A 47 -21.84 -20.82 -6.45
N GLU A 48 -23.13 -21.15 -6.37
CA GLU A 48 -23.63 -22.08 -5.37
C GLU A 48 -23.43 -23.50 -5.86
N LYS A 49 -22.87 -24.36 -5.01
CA LYS A 49 -22.57 -25.75 -5.39
C LYS A 49 -22.58 -26.68 -4.18
N THR A 50 -23.05 -27.89 -4.39
CA THR A 50 -22.89 -29.00 -3.44
C THR A 50 -21.42 -29.43 -3.38
N ALA A 51 -20.99 -29.97 -2.26
CA ALA A 51 -19.64 -30.53 -2.12
C ALA A 51 -19.32 -31.61 -3.17
N PRO A 52 -18.05 -31.67 -3.66
CA PRO A 52 -16.88 -30.85 -3.32
C PRO A 52 -16.93 -29.50 -4.03
N ALA A 53 -16.63 -28.42 -3.31
CA ALA A 53 -16.78 -27.06 -3.79
C ALA A 53 -15.47 -26.25 -3.59
N TYR A 54 -14.80 -25.95 -4.71
CA TYR A 54 -13.53 -25.22 -4.72
C TYR A 54 -13.64 -23.99 -5.62
N GLY A 55 -13.49 -22.78 -5.04
CA GLY A 55 -13.60 -21.52 -5.79
C GLY A 55 -12.64 -21.45 -6.99
N GLY A 56 -11.41 -21.95 -6.81
CA GLY A 56 -10.43 -21.99 -7.91
C GLY A 56 -10.86 -22.85 -9.09
N MET A 57 -11.45 -24.02 -8.82
CA MET A 57 -11.86 -24.96 -9.87
C MET A 57 -13.12 -24.48 -10.60
N HIS A 58 -14.06 -23.87 -9.89
CA HIS A 58 -15.37 -23.54 -10.46
C HIS A 58 -15.47 -22.09 -10.93
N CYS A 59 -14.96 -21.13 -10.15
CA CYS A 59 -15.10 -19.70 -10.46
C CYS A 59 -13.98 -19.16 -11.36
N CYS A 60 -12.72 -19.65 -11.22
CA CYS A 60 -11.62 -19.12 -12.00
C CYS A 60 -11.74 -19.33 -13.52
N PRO A 61 -12.25 -20.48 -14.05
CA PRO A 61 -12.45 -20.63 -15.48
C PRO A 61 -13.48 -19.65 -16.03
N VAL A 62 -14.57 -19.42 -15.30
CA VAL A 62 -15.62 -18.45 -15.67
C VAL A 62 -15.06 -17.04 -15.66
N PHE A 63 -14.37 -16.67 -14.58
CA PHE A 63 -13.70 -15.37 -14.46
C PHE A 63 -12.74 -15.15 -15.63
N LYS A 64 -11.88 -16.13 -15.91
CA LYS A 64 -10.92 -16.06 -17.03
C LYS A 64 -11.62 -15.79 -18.36
N LYS A 65 -12.66 -16.56 -18.69
CA LYS A 65 -13.39 -16.42 -19.95
C LYS A 65 -14.01 -15.03 -20.10
N ILE A 66 -14.63 -14.52 -19.05
CA ILE A 66 -15.21 -13.18 -19.06
C ILE A 66 -14.12 -12.13 -19.20
N ALA A 67 -13.05 -12.22 -18.40
CA ALA A 67 -11.93 -11.26 -18.43
C ALA A 67 -11.25 -11.23 -19.81
N GLU A 68 -11.03 -12.38 -20.45
CA GLU A 68 -10.47 -12.47 -21.81
C GLU A 68 -11.40 -11.84 -22.84
N THR A 69 -12.73 -12.03 -22.70
CA THR A 69 -13.72 -11.41 -23.59
C THR A 69 -13.76 -9.89 -23.42
N VAL A 70 -13.74 -9.39 -22.20
CA VAL A 70 -13.71 -7.95 -21.90
C VAL A 70 -12.45 -7.33 -22.46
N MET A 71 -11.28 -7.92 -22.21
CA MET A 71 -10.00 -7.41 -22.70
C MET A 71 -9.86 -7.48 -24.22
N ALA A 72 -10.47 -8.47 -24.88
CA ALA A 72 -10.49 -8.54 -26.34
C ALA A 72 -11.31 -7.42 -26.99
N ARG A 73 -12.28 -6.89 -26.27
CA ARG A 73 -13.12 -5.75 -26.71
C ARG A 73 -12.55 -4.39 -26.33
N ASP A 74 -11.61 -4.36 -25.38
CA ASP A 74 -10.92 -3.13 -24.99
C ASP A 74 -9.89 -2.76 -26.07
N LEU A 75 -10.30 -1.84 -26.93
CA LEU A 75 -9.55 -1.41 -28.13
C LEU A 75 -8.28 -0.62 -27.83
N ASN A 76 -7.94 -0.36 -26.57
CA ASN A 76 -6.69 0.30 -26.21
C ASN A 76 -5.51 -0.64 -26.44
N ALA A 77 -4.81 -0.43 -27.54
CA ALA A 77 -3.72 -1.24 -28.07
C ALA A 77 -2.50 -1.40 -27.12
N ASP A 78 -2.42 -0.60 -26.06
CA ASP A 78 -1.30 -0.59 -25.12
C ASP A 78 -1.07 -1.93 -24.40
N TYR A 79 -2.09 -2.78 -24.29
CA TYR A 79 -1.96 -4.11 -23.70
C TYR A 79 -1.32 -5.17 -24.60
N ARG A 80 -1.29 -4.92 -25.92
CA ARG A 80 -0.62 -5.82 -26.85
C ARG A 80 0.90 -5.68 -26.82
N ALA A 81 1.40 -4.49 -26.47
CA ALA A 81 2.84 -4.23 -26.35
C ALA A 81 3.48 -4.87 -25.10
N ALA A 82 2.69 -5.19 -24.07
CA ALA A 82 3.18 -5.87 -22.86
C ALA A 82 3.50 -7.37 -23.08
N ARG A 83 3.44 -7.85 -24.30
CA ARG A 83 3.73 -9.26 -24.66
C ARG A 83 5.21 -9.58 -24.76
N ASP A 84 6.07 -8.58 -24.83
CA ASP A 84 7.51 -8.78 -24.68
C ASP A 84 7.83 -8.99 -23.21
N SER A 85 7.69 -10.24 -22.82
CA SER A 85 7.83 -10.77 -21.47
C SER A 85 9.26 -10.70 -20.89
N THR A 86 10.19 -10.06 -21.56
CA THR A 86 11.56 -9.90 -21.08
C THR A 86 11.76 -8.65 -20.24
N VAL A 87 10.78 -7.76 -20.15
CA VAL A 87 10.84 -6.59 -19.26
C VAL A 87 9.55 -6.50 -18.42
N LEU A 88 9.34 -7.46 -17.54
CA LEU A 88 8.57 -7.19 -16.34
C LEU A 88 9.31 -6.08 -15.61
N ARG A 89 8.89 -4.85 -15.86
CA ARG A 89 9.30 -3.72 -15.03
C ARG A 89 8.69 -3.97 -13.67
N HIS A 90 9.44 -4.63 -12.81
CA HIS A 90 9.11 -4.73 -11.41
C HIS A 90 9.28 -3.33 -10.82
N GLU A 91 8.26 -2.50 -10.99
CA GLU A 91 8.17 -1.28 -10.22
C GLU A 91 7.99 -1.70 -8.76
N LEU A 92 8.88 -1.25 -7.92
CA LEU A 92 8.78 -1.53 -6.51
C LEU A 92 7.55 -0.80 -5.95
N PRO A 93 6.77 -1.44 -5.09
CA PRO A 93 5.68 -0.75 -4.43
C PRO A 93 6.21 0.38 -3.56
N PHE A 94 5.37 1.38 -3.29
CA PHE A 94 5.70 2.42 -2.32
C PHE A 94 6.11 1.76 -0.99
N MET A 95 7.26 2.17 -0.47
CA MET A 95 7.78 1.72 0.81
C MET A 95 7.74 2.86 1.81
N ALA A 96 6.90 2.73 2.82
CA ALA A 96 6.84 3.70 3.89
C ALA A 96 8.19 3.80 4.63
N ALA A 97 8.57 5.03 4.98
CA ALA A 97 9.68 5.26 5.89
C ALA A 97 9.34 4.71 7.28
N GLY A 98 10.34 4.27 8.04
CA GLY A 98 10.11 3.65 9.33
C GLY A 98 11.38 3.11 9.98
N ASN A 99 11.23 2.06 10.77
CA ASN A 99 12.34 1.36 11.39
C ASN A 99 13.14 0.57 10.34
N LEU A 100 14.41 0.91 10.14
CA LEU A 100 15.27 0.30 9.13
C LEU A 100 15.49 -1.21 9.34
N ASN A 101 15.55 -1.67 10.60
CA ASN A 101 15.70 -3.10 10.89
C ASN A 101 14.45 -3.87 10.41
N ALA A 102 13.26 -3.34 10.68
CA ALA A 102 12.02 -3.94 10.23
C ALA A 102 11.91 -3.93 8.70
N LEU A 103 12.25 -2.80 8.05
CA LEU A 103 12.28 -2.70 6.59
C LEU A 103 13.24 -3.72 5.98
N ASN A 104 14.45 -3.83 6.50
CA ASN A 104 15.45 -4.78 5.99
C ASN A 104 15.00 -6.24 6.15
N ASN A 105 14.37 -6.59 7.28
CA ASN A 105 13.82 -7.93 7.50
C ASN A 105 12.70 -8.25 6.50
N VAL A 106 11.78 -7.32 6.26
CA VAL A 106 10.70 -7.50 5.28
C VAL A 106 11.26 -7.65 3.87
N LEU A 107 12.20 -6.80 3.47
CA LEU A 107 12.85 -6.87 2.15
C LEU A 107 13.58 -8.19 1.95
N GLY A 108 14.25 -8.69 2.99
CA GLY A 108 14.89 -10.00 2.97
C GLY A 108 13.87 -11.13 2.79
N ALA A 109 12.74 -11.06 3.50
CA ALA A 109 11.68 -12.09 3.43
C ALA A 109 10.99 -12.16 2.05
N ILE A 110 10.87 -11.02 1.35
CA ILE A 110 10.26 -10.98 0.01
C ILE A 110 11.29 -11.10 -1.14
N GLY A 111 12.58 -11.35 -0.82
CA GLY A 111 13.61 -11.60 -1.81
C GLY A 111 14.09 -10.37 -2.58
N LEU A 112 13.81 -9.16 -2.11
CA LEU A 112 14.25 -7.90 -2.74
C LEU A 112 15.69 -7.50 -2.38
N GLY A 113 16.47 -8.43 -1.85
CA GLY A 113 17.90 -8.32 -1.71
C GLY A 113 18.40 -7.47 -0.54
N LYS A 114 19.60 -7.79 -0.08
CA LYS A 114 20.34 -7.08 0.97
C LYS A 114 21.08 -5.86 0.38
N GLN A 115 20.39 -4.90 -0.16
CA GLN A 115 20.99 -3.61 -0.51
C GLN A 115 20.74 -2.57 0.58
N GLY A 116 20.71 -3.02 1.82
CA GLY A 116 20.58 -2.15 2.97
C GLY A 116 21.92 -1.95 3.67
N LEU A 117 22.05 -0.82 4.35
CA LEU A 117 23.12 -0.58 5.30
C LEU A 117 23.17 -1.74 6.31
N PRO A 118 24.37 -2.20 6.69
CA PRO A 118 24.49 -3.11 7.82
C PRO A 118 23.97 -2.38 9.06
N VAL A 119 22.80 -2.77 9.54
CA VAL A 119 22.28 -2.20 10.77
C VAL A 119 23.02 -2.85 11.92
N THR A 120 24.09 -2.21 12.33
CA THR A 120 24.98 -2.69 13.40
C THR A 120 24.67 -2.09 14.76
N SER A 121 23.70 -1.18 14.86
CA SER A 121 23.39 -0.53 16.13
C SER A 121 22.31 -1.27 16.93
N SER A 122 22.58 -1.52 18.19
CA SER A 122 21.58 -1.89 19.19
C SER A 122 20.66 -0.69 19.43
N GLY A 123 19.57 -0.59 18.71
CA GLY A 123 18.61 0.49 18.89
C GLY A 123 17.64 0.64 17.72
N ILE A 124 16.70 1.56 17.87
CA ILE A 124 15.76 1.89 16.80
C ILE A 124 16.43 2.88 15.84
N VAL A 125 16.70 2.40 14.64
CA VAL A 125 17.27 3.22 13.55
C VAL A 125 16.16 3.55 12.57
N TRP A 126 15.98 4.84 12.33
CA TRP A 126 14.97 5.36 11.41
C TRP A 126 15.57 5.60 10.04
N GLY A 127 14.76 5.41 9.01
CA GLY A 127 15.18 5.68 7.65
C GLY A 127 14.10 5.44 6.62
N SER A 128 14.45 5.64 5.37
CA SER A 128 13.56 5.54 4.23
C SER A 128 14.24 4.86 3.04
N ASN A 129 13.42 4.45 2.07
CA ASN A 129 13.93 4.06 0.77
C ASN A 129 14.15 5.30 -0.10
N THR A 130 15.39 5.57 -0.46
CA THR A 130 15.78 6.65 -1.39
C THR A 130 16.15 6.10 -2.78
N GLY A 131 15.88 4.82 -3.02
CA GLY A 131 16.09 4.19 -4.31
C GLY A 131 15.08 4.64 -5.36
N THR A 132 15.29 4.18 -6.56
CA THR A 132 14.36 4.39 -7.68
C THR A 132 13.25 3.33 -7.64
N ASP A 133 12.26 3.44 -8.54
CA ASP A 133 11.18 2.46 -8.72
C ASP A 133 11.67 1.03 -9.05
N ARG A 134 12.98 0.85 -9.25
CA ARG A 134 13.59 -0.44 -9.60
C ARG A 134 14.66 -0.92 -8.64
N GLN A 135 15.14 -0.05 -7.75
CA GLN A 135 16.22 -0.37 -6.82
C GLN A 135 15.88 0.10 -5.42
N VAL A 136 15.98 -0.80 -4.46
CA VAL A 136 15.87 -0.46 -3.05
C VAL A 136 17.20 0.10 -2.59
N ARG A 137 17.18 1.31 -2.05
CA ARG A 137 18.32 1.91 -1.34
C ARG A 137 17.84 2.44 0.01
N LEU A 138 18.09 1.72 1.06
CA LEU A 138 17.76 2.17 2.40
C LEU A 138 18.79 3.21 2.86
N THR A 139 18.29 4.34 3.33
CA THR A 139 19.11 5.42 3.87
C THR A 139 18.70 5.69 5.31
N GLN A 140 19.68 5.71 6.19
CA GLN A 140 19.49 6.06 7.60
C GLN A 140 19.26 7.56 7.73
N GLU A 141 18.27 7.95 8.53
CA GLU A 141 18.10 9.34 8.90
C GLU A 141 19.16 9.79 9.90
N THR A 142 19.73 10.97 9.66
CA THR A 142 20.61 11.62 10.63
C THR A 142 19.77 12.05 11.82
N THR A 143 20.27 11.82 13.03
CA THR A 143 19.61 12.28 14.26
C THR A 143 19.59 13.80 14.27
N VAL A 144 18.43 14.39 14.02
CA VAL A 144 18.23 15.85 14.08
C VAL A 144 17.76 16.19 15.48
N GLN A 145 18.37 17.23 16.09
CA GLN A 145 17.82 17.82 17.30
C GLN A 145 16.52 18.56 16.95
N GLY A 146 15.41 18.23 17.63
CA GLY A 146 14.11 18.82 17.38
C GLY A 146 13.14 17.91 16.64
N MET A 147 12.18 18.50 15.95
CA MET A 147 11.13 17.79 15.21
C MET A 147 11.72 16.98 14.06
N PRO A 148 11.51 15.67 13.98
CA PRO A 148 11.95 14.87 12.85
C PRO A 148 11.08 15.12 11.60
N SER A 149 11.61 14.83 10.43
CA SER A 149 10.77 14.68 9.24
C SER A 149 10.00 13.35 9.32
N LEU A 150 8.69 13.40 9.15
CA LEU A 150 7.82 12.24 9.19
C LEU A 150 7.16 11.96 7.84
N ILE A 151 7.48 12.75 6.83
CA ILE A 151 6.94 12.56 5.48
C ILE A 151 7.33 11.18 4.96
N GLY A 152 6.35 10.45 4.44
CA GLY A 152 6.51 9.07 3.97
C GLY A 152 6.43 7.99 5.04
N TYR A 153 6.33 8.35 6.34
CA TYR A 153 6.19 7.38 7.42
C TYR A 153 4.78 6.78 7.46
N GLY A 154 4.69 5.50 7.78
CA GLY A 154 3.42 4.90 8.20
C GLY A 154 2.94 5.52 9.53
N LEU A 155 1.61 5.60 9.72
CA LEU A 155 1.02 6.20 10.92
C LEU A 155 1.61 5.64 12.22
N ARG A 156 1.74 4.32 12.31
CA ARG A 156 2.22 3.64 13.53
C ARG A 156 3.62 4.09 13.93
N ASP A 157 4.54 4.14 12.99
CA ASP A 157 5.92 4.54 13.23
C ASP A 157 6.04 6.03 13.54
N ALA A 158 5.24 6.86 12.83
CA ALA A 158 5.17 8.29 13.09
C ALA A 158 4.67 8.61 14.50
N VAL A 159 3.57 7.98 14.92
CA VAL A 159 3.00 8.15 16.27
C VAL A 159 4.00 7.68 17.32
N TYR A 160 4.54 6.47 17.17
CA TYR A 160 5.51 5.92 18.11
C TYR A 160 6.72 6.84 18.30
N ARG A 161 7.25 7.40 17.19
CA ARG A 161 8.40 8.30 17.22
C ARG A 161 8.10 9.60 17.98
N LEU A 162 6.93 10.20 17.72
CA LEU A 162 6.52 11.45 18.37
C LEU A 162 6.16 11.26 19.85
N GLU A 163 5.48 10.19 20.18
CA GLU A 163 5.12 9.89 21.58
C GLU A 163 6.33 9.59 22.44
N ARG A 164 7.36 8.93 21.89
CA ARG A 164 8.66 8.80 22.59
C ARG A 164 9.35 10.12 22.88
N MET A 165 9.09 11.15 22.08
CA MET A 165 9.54 12.52 22.34
C MET A 165 8.63 13.26 23.35
N GLY A 166 7.56 12.61 23.81
CA GLY A 166 6.58 13.17 24.73
C GLY A 166 5.58 14.12 24.05
N LEU A 167 5.43 14.04 22.73
CA LEU A 167 4.50 14.85 21.96
C LEU A 167 3.12 14.19 21.87
N ARG A 168 2.07 14.97 21.65
CA ARG A 168 0.71 14.48 21.44
C ARG A 168 0.35 14.55 19.96
N VAL A 169 -0.08 13.43 19.38
CA VAL A 169 -0.34 13.33 17.96
C VAL A 169 -1.83 13.40 17.67
N LYS A 170 -2.20 14.16 16.64
CA LYS A 170 -3.53 14.12 16.02
C LYS A 170 -3.34 13.81 14.53
N ALA A 171 -3.76 12.63 14.11
CA ALA A 171 -3.69 12.19 12.73
C ALA A 171 -5.05 12.35 12.03
N THR A 172 -5.01 12.71 10.75
CA THR A 172 -6.18 12.82 9.87
C THR A 172 -5.86 12.13 8.55
N GLY A 173 -6.81 11.39 7.98
CA GLY A 173 -6.61 10.63 6.74
C GLY A 173 -6.13 9.20 6.98
N VAL A 174 -5.77 8.50 5.91
CA VAL A 174 -5.36 7.08 5.89
C VAL A 174 -4.15 6.92 4.98
N GLY A 175 -3.23 6.03 5.34
CA GLY A 175 -2.05 5.72 4.54
C GLY A 175 -0.74 6.16 5.22
N HIS A 176 0.11 6.87 4.49
CA HIS A 176 1.37 7.40 4.99
C HIS A 176 1.29 8.90 5.22
N VAL A 177 2.19 9.42 6.04
CA VAL A 177 2.25 10.85 6.38
C VAL A 177 2.70 11.65 5.15
N VAL A 178 1.88 12.58 4.73
CA VAL A 178 2.14 13.50 3.60
C VAL A 178 2.37 14.93 4.06
N ARG A 179 1.88 15.31 5.26
CA ARG A 179 2.11 16.61 5.89
C ARG A 179 2.25 16.48 7.40
N GLN A 180 3.03 17.35 7.99
CA GLN A 180 3.14 17.53 9.44
C GLN A 180 3.01 19.01 9.81
N SER A 181 2.37 19.28 10.95
CA SER A 181 2.07 20.66 11.38
C SER A 181 3.27 21.43 11.93
N ILE A 182 4.32 20.73 12.33
CA ILE A 182 5.55 21.34 12.84
C ILE A 182 6.68 21.00 11.87
N ALA A 183 7.38 22.02 11.39
CA ALA A 183 8.47 21.82 10.43
C ALA A 183 9.63 20.99 11.02
N PRO A 184 10.30 20.13 10.22
CA PRO A 184 11.49 19.42 10.66
C PRO A 184 12.55 20.37 11.21
N GLY A 185 13.29 19.95 12.25
CA GLY A 185 14.31 20.76 12.92
C GLY A 185 13.78 21.76 13.96
N THR A 186 12.47 22.02 14.00
CA THR A 186 11.86 22.92 14.98
C THR A 186 12.05 22.38 16.40
N ARG A 187 12.48 23.23 17.33
CA ARG A 187 12.58 22.85 18.74
C ARG A 187 11.19 22.54 19.32
N VAL A 188 11.04 21.36 19.89
CA VAL A 188 9.78 20.89 20.47
C VAL A 188 9.91 20.64 21.97
N GLN A 189 8.78 20.76 22.69
CA GLN A 189 8.69 20.52 24.14
C GLN A 189 7.67 19.42 24.41
N ARG A 190 7.85 18.67 25.50
CA ARG A 190 6.90 17.64 25.92
C ARG A 190 5.48 18.22 26.06
N GLY A 191 4.50 17.47 25.62
CA GLY A 191 3.09 17.86 25.64
C GLY A 191 2.63 18.68 24.44
N MET A 192 3.51 19.17 23.58
CA MET A 192 3.13 19.87 22.35
C MET A 192 2.30 18.95 21.44
N ARG A 193 1.32 19.54 20.76
CA ARG A 193 0.44 18.83 19.81
C ARG A 193 1.00 18.90 18.41
N VAL A 194 1.05 17.76 17.75
CA VAL A 194 1.50 17.62 16.36
C VAL A 194 0.36 17.06 15.52
N GLY A 195 0.01 17.75 14.44
CA GLY A 195 -0.91 17.28 13.42
C GLY A 195 -0.18 16.51 12.35
N LEU A 196 -0.76 15.40 11.93
CA LEU A 196 -0.29 14.61 10.78
C LEU A 196 -1.46 14.46 9.80
N LEU A 197 -1.20 14.76 8.52
CA LEU A 197 -2.09 14.44 7.42
C LEU A 197 -1.55 13.20 6.71
N LEU A 198 -2.44 12.21 6.52
CA LEU A 198 -2.11 10.96 5.84
C LEU A 198 -2.83 10.87 4.50
N SER A 199 -2.19 10.25 3.53
CA SER A 199 -2.77 9.89 2.24
C SER A 199 -2.34 8.49 1.83
N SER A 200 -3.21 7.78 1.14
CA SER A 200 -2.89 6.50 0.48
C SER A 200 -2.35 6.69 -0.94
N LYS A 201 -2.34 7.94 -1.43
CA LYS A 201 -1.83 8.32 -2.75
C LYS A 201 -0.45 8.96 -2.58
N ASP A 202 0.36 8.90 -3.64
CA ASP A 202 1.64 9.62 -3.67
C ASP A 202 1.45 11.11 -3.41
N ASP A 203 2.46 11.78 -2.85
CA ASP A 203 2.43 13.20 -2.44
C ASP A 203 1.84 14.19 -3.45
N LYS A 204 1.87 13.83 -4.73
CA LYS A 204 1.36 14.64 -5.83
C LYS A 204 -0.16 14.68 -5.95
N HIS A 205 -0.89 13.90 -5.13
CA HIS A 205 -2.33 13.69 -5.30
C HIS A 205 -3.15 13.89 -4.02
N ILE A 206 -2.64 14.70 -3.09
CA ILE A 206 -3.47 15.20 -1.98
C ILE A 206 -4.51 16.13 -2.60
N SER A 207 -5.78 15.99 -2.23
CA SER A 207 -6.78 16.96 -2.68
C SER A 207 -6.43 18.34 -2.11
N GLU A 208 -6.53 19.38 -2.94
CA GLU A 208 -6.25 20.75 -2.50
C GLU A 208 -7.11 21.14 -1.28
N GLU A 209 -8.33 20.61 -1.19
CA GLU A 209 -9.25 20.84 -0.05
C GLU A 209 -8.72 20.24 1.25
N GLU A 210 -8.18 19.01 1.23
CA GLU A 210 -7.62 18.35 2.41
C GLU A 210 -6.36 19.09 2.91
N ASP A 211 -5.48 19.48 1.99
CA ASP A 211 -4.28 20.24 2.32
C ASP A 211 -4.63 21.64 2.88
N GLN A 212 -5.56 22.35 2.24
CA GLN A 212 -6.02 23.67 2.73
C GLN A 212 -6.69 23.57 4.09
N THR A 213 -7.51 22.55 4.31
CA THR A 213 -8.17 22.32 5.61
C THR A 213 -7.16 22.04 6.70
N PHE A 214 -6.17 21.18 6.41
CA PHE A 214 -5.09 20.90 7.34
C PHE A 214 -4.26 22.14 7.66
N ARG A 215 -3.86 22.91 6.66
CA ARG A 215 -3.09 24.17 6.82
C ARG A 215 -3.86 25.19 7.67
N ARG A 216 -5.18 25.35 7.41
CA ARG A 216 -6.03 26.24 8.18
C ARG A 216 -6.15 25.79 9.64
N MET A 217 -6.29 24.48 9.88
CA MET A 217 -6.42 23.90 11.22
C MET A 217 -5.17 24.13 12.09
N TYR A 218 -3.99 24.17 11.48
CA TYR A 218 -2.70 24.32 12.17
C TYR A 218 -1.99 25.66 11.92
N GLY A 219 -2.64 26.62 11.26
CA GLY A 219 -2.08 27.95 11.00
C GLY A 219 -0.84 27.91 10.07
N LEU A 220 -0.76 26.96 9.16
CA LEU A 220 0.38 26.83 8.25
C LEU A 220 0.21 27.80 7.06
N PRO A 221 1.32 28.38 6.55
CA PRO A 221 1.25 29.27 5.40
C PRO A 221 0.76 28.53 4.14
N ALA A 222 0.09 29.26 3.26
CA ALA A 222 -0.26 28.74 1.94
C ALA A 222 1.01 28.41 1.15
N GLU A 223 0.98 27.35 0.37
CA GLU A 223 2.08 27.02 -0.55
C GLU A 223 2.18 28.13 -1.61
N LYS A 224 3.34 28.76 -1.71
CA LYS A 224 3.62 29.65 -2.84
C LYS A 224 3.74 28.77 -4.09
N LYS A 225 2.84 28.97 -5.04
CA LYS A 225 2.92 28.36 -6.37
C LYS A 225 4.19 28.77 -7.10
#